data_846edfda467f36763f329d7ceb09e7a5
#
_entry.id   846edfda467f36763f329d7ceb09e7a5
#
_cell.length_a   1.000
_cell.length_b   1.000
_cell.length_c   1.000
_cell.angle_alpha   90.00
_cell.angle_beta   90.00
_cell.angle_gamma   90.00
#
_symmetry.space_group_name_H-M   'P 1'
#
loop_
_entity.id
_entity.type
_entity.pdbx_description
1 polymer ?
#
loop_
_entity_poly.entity_id
_entity_poly.type
_entity_poly.pdbx_seq_one_letter_code
_entity_poly.pdbx_strand_id
1 'polypeptide(L)' 'AYQEIFGLGEARGEARGRTQEVITVTLRLLNRRCGSLSGATTARIEALPLEQLEALAEALLEFTGPADLEAWLAAHG' A
#
# COMPACT_ATOMS: atom_id res chain seq x y z
N ALA A 1 14.68 3.36 1.51
CA ALA A 1 13.63 3.34 2.40
C ALA A 1 12.37 3.85 1.77
N TYR A 2 11.31 3.78 2.59
CA TYR A 2 10.04 4.07 2.06
C TYR A 2 9.92 5.50 1.56
N GLN A 3 10.59 6.44 2.17
CA GLN A 3 10.51 7.80 1.71
C GLN A 3 11.09 7.98 0.33
N GLU A 4 12.10 7.23 0.03
CA GLU A 4 12.69 7.33 -1.28
C GLU A 4 11.76 6.75 -2.32
N ILE A 5 11.03 5.73 -1.96
CA ILE A 5 10.10 5.13 -2.88
C ILE A 5 9.02 6.12 -3.25
N PHE A 6 8.57 6.92 -2.31
CA PHE A 6 7.47 7.82 -2.57
C PHE A 6 7.93 9.23 -2.92
N GLY A 7 9.18 9.42 -3.08
CA GLY A 7 9.68 10.70 -3.56
C GLY A 7 9.30 11.87 -2.76
N LEU A 8 9.40 11.85 -1.54
CA LEU A 8 8.92 12.81 -0.81
C LEU A 8 9.38 14.10 -1.00
N GLY A 9 9.64 14.78 -0.68
CA GLY A 9 10.09 16.01 -0.82
C GLY A 9 9.08 17.04 -0.91
N GLU A 10 8.22 16.96 -1.65
CA GLU A 10 7.39 17.90 -1.86
C GLU A 10 6.32 17.93 -1.14
N ALA A 11 6.16 18.31 -0.20
CA ALA A 11 5.11 18.23 0.53
C ALA A 11 4.07 19.05 0.13
N ARG A 12 4.03 19.99 -0.27
CA ARG A 12 3.02 20.71 -0.64
C ARG A 12 1.77 20.43 -0.08
N GLY A 13 1.58 19.85 0.86
CA GLY A 13 0.33 19.69 1.45
C GLY A 13 -0.64 18.96 0.71
N GLU A 14 -0.31 18.29 -0.17
CA GLU A 14 -1.23 17.69 -0.88
C GLU A 14 -1.51 16.41 -0.28
N ALA A 15 -2.08 16.28 0.80
CA ALA A 15 -2.40 15.03 1.47
C ALA A 15 -3.13 14.11 0.53
N ARG A 16 -4.04 14.66 -0.27
CA ARG A 16 -4.77 13.84 -1.14
C ARG A 16 -3.90 13.28 -2.22
N GLY A 17 -3.07 14.07 -2.84
CA GLY A 17 -2.17 13.58 -3.87
C GLY A 17 -1.19 12.58 -3.34
N ARG A 18 -0.74 12.79 -2.09
CA ARG A 18 0.19 11.89 -1.50
C ARG A 18 -0.46 10.53 -1.25
N THR A 19 -1.68 10.51 -0.76
CA THR A 19 -2.38 9.26 -0.53
C THR A 19 -2.55 8.50 -1.84
N GLN A 20 -2.90 9.19 -2.89
CA GLN A 20 -3.09 8.55 -4.17
C GLN A 20 -1.79 7.93 -4.66
N GLU A 21 -0.69 8.63 -4.47
CA GLU A 21 0.59 8.12 -4.89
C GLU A 21 0.99 6.90 -4.09
N VAL A 22 0.75 6.92 -2.80
CA VAL A 22 1.07 5.77 -1.96
C VAL A 22 0.23 4.57 -2.38
N ILE A 23 -1.04 4.78 -2.66
CA ILE A 23 -1.90 3.70 -3.12
C ILE A 23 -1.35 3.10 -4.40
N THR A 24 -1.01 3.95 -5.36
CA THR A 24 -0.54 3.46 -6.65
C THR A 24 0.73 2.63 -6.51
N VAL A 25 1.70 3.13 -5.76
CA VAL A 25 2.95 2.42 -5.60
C VAL A 25 2.75 1.14 -4.80
N THR A 26 1.94 1.20 -3.75
CA THR A 26 1.69 0.04 -2.92
C THR A 26 1.03 -1.06 -3.72
N LEU A 27 0.04 -0.72 -4.55
CA LEU A 27 -0.62 -1.72 -5.36
C LEU A 27 0.33 -2.33 -6.38
N ARG A 28 1.20 -1.51 -6.93
CA ARG A 28 2.16 -2.01 -7.91
C ARG A 28 3.11 -3.00 -7.26
N LEU A 29 3.59 -2.68 -6.06
CA LEU A 29 4.51 -3.57 -5.38
C LEU A 29 3.81 -4.85 -4.93
N LEU A 30 2.56 -4.74 -4.50
CA LEU A 30 1.81 -5.92 -4.10
C LEU A 30 1.57 -6.82 -5.29
N ASN A 31 1.31 -6.25 -6.46
CA ASN A 31 1.14 -7.07 -7.65
C ASN A 31 2.40 -7.85 -7.95
N ARG A 32 3.55 -7.30 -7.67
CA ARG A 32 4.77 -8.02 -7.95
C ARG A 32 5.02 -9.11 -6.92
N ARG A 33 4.63 -8.88 -5.68
CA ARG A 33 4.89 -9.88 -4.66
C ARG A 33 3.79 -10.91 -4.53
N CYS A 34 2.56 -10.50 -4.68
CA CYS A 34 1.44 -11.38 -4.46
C CYS A 34 0.72 -11.78 -5.73
N GLY A 35 1.11 -11.22 -6.84
CA GLY A 35 0.42 -11.50 -8.09
C GLY A 35 -0.80 -10.62 -8.24
N SER A 36 -1.67 -10.96 -9.13
CA SER A 36 -2.84 -10.13 -9.41
C SER A 36 -3.74 -10.05 -8.21
N LEU A 37 -4.16 -8.87 -7.87
CA LEU A 37 -5.06 -8.68 -6.75
C LEU A 37 -6.48 -8.64 -7.25
N SER A 38 -7.40 -9.15 -6.43
CA SER A 38 -8.79 -9.10 -6.82
C SER A 38 -9.30 -7.68 -6.67
N GLY A 39 -10.41 -7.38 -7.30
CA GLY A 39 -11.01 -6.07 -7.18
C GLY A 39 -11.40 -5.76 -5.75
N ALA A 40 -11.87 -6.77 -5.01
CA ALA A 40 -12.26 -6.57 -3.64
C ALA A 40 -11.04 -6.21 -2.77
N THR A 41 -9.93 -6.89 -2.99
CA THR A 41 -8.72 -6.60 -2.24
C THR A 41 -8.21 -5.21 -2.58
N THR A 42 -8.21 -4.86 -3.84
CA THR A 42 -7.77 -3.53 -4.27
C THR A 42 -8.65 -2.46 -3.64
N ALA A 43 -9.95 -2.68 -3.61
CA ALA A 43 -10.85 -1.69 -3.02
C ALA A 43 -10.60 -1.52 -1.54
N ARG A 44 -10.29 -2.61 -0.84
CA ARG A 44 -10.00 -2.51 0.58
C ARG A 44 -8.74 -1.69 0.81
N ILE A 45 -7.73 -1.88 -0.01
CA ILE A 45 -6.50 -1.13 0.12
C ILE A 45 -6.74 0.34 -0.17
N GLU A 46 -7.53 0.63 -1.19
CA GLU A 46 -7.79 2.01 -1.55
C GLU A 46 -8.59 2.74 -0.48
N ALA A 47 -9.28 2.01 0.36
CA ALA A 47 -10.07 2.62 1.41
C ALA A 47 -9.27 2.86 2.69
N LEU A 48 -8.04 2.41 2.74
CA LEU A 48 -7.25 2.58 3.95
C LEU A 48 -6.77 4.02 4.09
N PRO A 49 -6.69 4.50 5.32
CA PRO A 49 -6.11 5.83 5.53
C PRO A 49 -4.62 5.80 5.28
N LEU A 50 -4.03 6.96 5.11
CA LEU A 50 -2.62 7.05 4.76
C LEU A 50 -1.73 6.32 5.75
N GLU A 51 -2.02 6.41 7.03
CA GLU A 51 -1.21 5.74 8.03
C GLU A 51 -1.18 4.25 7.80
N GLN A 52 -2.33 3.67 7.48
CA GLN A 52 -2.40 2.24 7.24
C GLN A 52 -1.73 1.87 5.93
N LEU A 53 -1.84 2.74 4.93
CA LEU A 53 -1.17 2.48 3.67
C LEU A 53 0.33 2.47 3.85
N GLU A 54 0.84 3.35 4.68
CA GLU A 54 2.29 3.37 4.93
C GLU A 54 2.71 2.12 5.67
N ALA A 55 1.91 1.68 6.62
CA ALA A 55 2.22 0.45 7.33
C ALA A 55 2.20 -0.74 6.39
N LEU A 56 1.24 -0.77 5.46
CA LEU A 56 1.17 -1.85 4.50
C LEU A 56 2.38 -1.82 3.57
N ALA A 57 2.79 -0.64 3.16
CA ALA A 57 3.94 -0.51 2.27
C ALA A 57 5.19 -1.10 2.90
N GLU A 58 5.33 -0.95 4.20
CA GLU A 58 6.47 -1.53 4.89
C GLU A 58 6.28 -3.02 5.10
N ALA A 59 5.08 -3.44 5.44
CA ALA A 59 4.83 -4.84 5.70
C ALA A 59 4.98 -5.69 4.45
N LEU A 60 4.62 -5.12 3.30
CA LEU A 60 4.67 -5.92 2.08
C LEU A 60 6.07 -6.37 1.72
N LEU A 61 7.08 -5.74 2.28
CA LEU A 61 8.43 -6.15 2.00
C LEU A 61 8.72 -7.55 2.54
N GLU A 62 7.91 -7.99 3.51
CA GLU A 62 8.08 -9.31 4.07
C GLU A 62 7.02 -10.28 3.59
N PHE A 63 6.13 -9.86 2.72
CA PHE A 63 5.09 -10.75 2.24
C PHE A 63 5.71 -11.75 1.27
N THR A 64 5.25 -12.99 1.35
CA THR A 64 5.72 -14.02 0.44
C THR A 64 4.62 -14.46 -0.50
N GLY A 65 3.42 -13.98 -0.32
CA GLY A 65 2.33 -14.34 -1.22
C GLY A 65 1.05 -13.68 -0.78
N PRO A 66 -0.05 -13.94 -1.50
CA PRO A 66 -1.31 -13.27 -1.19
C PRO A 66 -1.87 -13.61 0.18
N ALA A 67 -1.52 -14.74 0.73
CA ALA A 67 -2.03 -15.10 2.05
C ALA A 67 -1.53 -14.12 3.11
N ASP A 68 -0.31 -13.64 2.98
CA ASP A 68 0.23 -12.68 3.92
C ASP A 68 -0.53 -11.37 3.85
N LEU A 69 -0.88 -10.96 2.64
CA LEU A 69 -1.65 -9.74 2.46
C LEU A 69 -3.04 -9.88 3.07
N GLU A 70 -3.67 -11.03 2.86
CA GLU A 70 -5.01 -11.23 3.40
C GLU A 70 -4.97 -11.20 4.93
N ALA A 71 -3.96 -11.81 5.51
CA ALA A 71 -3.84 -11.82 6.95
C ALA A 71 -3.63 -10.41 7.49
N TRP A 72 -2.83 -9.63 6.79
CA TRP A 72 -2.59 -8.26 7.21
C TRP A 72 -3.86 -7.44 7.15
N LEU A 73 -4.62 -7.60 6.06
CA LEU A 73 -5.85 -6.85 5.90
C LEU A 73 -6.88 -7.26 6.95
N ALA A 74 -6.91 -8.53 7.30
CA ALA A 74 -7.84 -9.00 8.33
C ALA A 74 -7.51 -8.36 9.67
N ALA A 75 -6.24 -8.12 9.94
CA ALA A 75 -5.85 -7.52 11.19
C ALA A 75 -6.01 -6.00 11.21
N HIS A 76 -5.88 -5.37 10.08
CA HIS A 76 -5.86 -3.91 10.02
C HIS A 76 -7.04 -3.32 9.26
N GLY A 77 -7.66 -4.08 8.48
CA GLY A 77 -8.74 -3.59 7.67
C GLY A 77 -10.05 -3.89 8.29
#